data_552c5814cf3d6b2445c9db9aab7259c7
#
_entry.id   552c5814cf3d6b2445c9db9aab7259c7
#
_cell.length_a   1.000
_cell.length_b   1.000
_cell.length_c   1.000
_cell.angle_alpha   90.00
_cell.angle_beta   90.00
_cell.angle_gamma   90.00
#
_symmetry.space_group_name_H-M   'P 1'
#
loop_
_entity.id
_entity.type
_entity.pdbx_description
1 polymer ?
#
loop_
_entity_poly.entity_id
_entity_poly.type
_entity_poly.pdbx_seq_one_letter_code
_entity_poly.pdbx_strand_id
1 'polypeptide(L)'
;HVYWDATNKKAIILGEERHGLAMDWATHSYLHNLNGARYKTGFAISGYTIGLSGDSNLTIGISNGTVVDEDIENVVVNGLSGDYLAQPLTDPAQIPVLYREGSTTWRKDTATDFYFKNTASGRVNYNYLSGGSSWVQQEATNNYHVAYWIFATNNILEPIMVIQGQREDAGVTVMHAHDLS
;
A
#
# COMPACT_ATOMS: atom_id res chain seq x y z
N HIS A 1 6.70 7.23 -23.54
CA HIS A 1 5.69 6.44 -24.24
C HIS A 1 4.33 7.13 -24.16
N VAL A 2 3.58 7.14 -25.28
CA VAL A 2 2.21 7.64 -25.33
C VAL A 2 1.27 6.45 -25.37
N TYR A 3 0.38 6.39 -24.42
CA TYR A 3 -0.67 5.38 -24.33
C TYR A 3 -2.03 6.00 -24.67
N TRP A 4 -2.84 5.32 -25.45
CA TRP A 4 -4.20 5.75 -25.73
C TRP A 4 -5.18 5.11 -24.76
N ASP A 5 -5.76 5.89 -23.87
CA ASP A 5 -6.87 5.46 -23.05
C ASP A 5 -8.18 5.52 -23.86
N ALA A 6 -8.60 4.36 -24.35
CA ALA A 6 -9.81 4.25 -25.15
C ALA A 6 -11.10 4.55 -24.36
N THR A 7 -11.09 4.37 -23.04
CA THR A 7 -12.24 4.61 -22.17
C THR A 7 -12.49 6.09 -22.01
N ASN A 8 -11.46 6.85 -21.71
CA ASN A 8 -11.55 8.30 -21.49
C ASN A 8 -11.23 9.11 -22.76
N LYS A 9 -10.94 8.45 -23.88
CA LYS A 9 -10.63 9.05 -25.19
C LYS A 9 -9.52 10.10 -25.13
N LYS A 10 -8.48 9.82 -24.36
CA LYS A 10 -7.34 10.73 -24.20
C LYS A 10 -6.01 10.00 -24.37
N ALA A 11 -5.02 10.71 -24.86
CA ALA A 11 -3.64 10.25 -24.84
C ALA A 11 -3.07 10.47 -23.43
N ILE A 12 -2.47 9.43 -22.88
CA ILE A 12 -1.75 9.49 -21.62
C ILE A 12 -0.27 9.38 -21.92
N ILE A 13 0.51 10.32 -21.44
CA ILE A 13 1.96 10.22 -21.45
C ILE A 13 2.37 9.45 -20.21
N LEU A 14 2.84 8.23 -20.40
CA LEU A 14 3.39 7.43 -19.32
C LEU A 14 4.83 7.87 -19.05
N GLY A 15 4.97 8.83 -18.16
CA GLY A 15 6.26 9.38 -17.75
C GLY A 15 6.96 10.23 -18.80
N GLU A 16 7.70 11.21 -18.37
CA GLU A 16 8.75 11.84 -19.17
C GLU A 16 10.03 11.04 -18.96
N GLU A 17 10.25 10.03 -19.76
CA GLU A 17 11.57 9.40 -19.84
C GLU A 17 12.55 10.42 -20.42
N ARG A 18 13.29 11.07 -19.58
CA ARG A 18 14.38 11.98 -19.98
C ARG A 18 15.67 11.21 -20.21
N HIS A 19 15.58 10.13 -20.97
CA HIS A 19 16.78 9.42 -21.39
C HIS A 19 17.50 10.24 -22.44
N GLY A 20 18.81 10.37 -22.29
CA GLY A 20 19.65 10.84 -23.38
C GLY A 20 19.44 9.92 -24.59
N LEU A 21 19.42 10.50 -25.78
CA LEU A 21 19.17 9.81 -27.07
C LEU A 21 20.08 8.58 -27.35
N ALA A 22 20.97 8.24 -26.44
CA ALA A 22 21.97 7.18 -26.57
C ALA A 22 21.70 5.93 -25.70
N MET A 23 20.61 5.87 -24.94
CA MET A 23 20.34 4.69 -24.11
C MET A 23 19.67 3.62 -24.95
N ASP A 24 20.32 2.47 -25.11
CA ASP A 24 19.73 1.30 -25.75
C ASP A 24 18.77 0.56 -24.82
N TRP A 25 17.94 -0.28 -25.42
CA TRP A 25 16.95 -1.08 -24.67
C TRP A 25 17.57 -1.96 -23.59
N ALA A 26 18.74 -2.54 -23.82
CA ALA A 26 19.39 -3.43 -22.86
C ALA A 26 19.84 -2.64 -21.62
N THR A 27 20.38 -1.46 -21.80
CA THR A 27 20.79 -0.55 -20.73
C THR A 27 19.56 -0.08 -19.95
N HIS A 28 18.49 0.32 -20.63
CA HIS A 28 17.24 0.73 -20.00
C HIS A 28 16.65 -0.41 -19.15
N SER A 29 16.51 -1.60 -19.72
CA SER A 29 16.01 -2.77 -19.01
C SER A 29 16.88 -3.16 -17.81
N TYR A 30 18.20 -3.03 -17.94
CA TYR A 30 19.12 -3.29 -16.84
C TYR A 30 18.94 -2.31 -15.68
N LEU A 31 18.85 -1.02 -15.97
CA LEU A 31 18.65 0.02 -14.95
C LEU A 31 17.30 -0.14 -14.25
N HIS A 32 16.26 -0.44 -15.01
CA HIS A 32 14.92 -0.70 -14.50
C HIS A 32 14.90 -1.88 -13.51
N ASN A 33 15.54 -2.98 -13.88
CA ASN A 33 15.65 -4.16 -13.04
C ASN A 33 16.56 -3.95 -11.82
N LEU A 34 17.57 -3.11 -11.93
CA LEU A 34 18.54 -2.87 -10.85
C LEU A 34 18.02 -1.86 -9.83
N ASN A 35 17.44 -0.76 -10.30
CA ASN A 35 17.04 0.36 -9.44
C ASN A 35 15.63 0.19 -8.88
N GLY A 36 14.70 -0.34 -9.68
CA GLY A 36 13.29 -0.44 -9.31
C GLY A 36 12.69 0.91 -8.88
N ALA A 37 11.49 0.86 -8.33
CA ALA A 37 10.86 2.05 -7.79
C ALA A 37 11.47 2.44 -6.43
N ARG A 38 11.84 3.71 -6.26
CA ARG A 38 12.46 4.26 -5.05
C ARG A 38 11.62 5.38 -4.46
N TYR A 39 11.58 5.45 -3.15
CA TYR A 39 11.00 6.58 -2.43
C TYR A 39 11.81 7.87 -2.71
N LYS A 40 11.11 8.96 -2.99
CA LYS A 40 11.70 10.30 -3.12
C LYS A 40 11.27 11.24 -2.00
N THR A 41 9.96 11.42 -1.81
CA THR A 41 9.44 12.35 -0.80
C THR A 41 7.96 12.08 -0.51
N GLY A 42 7.46 12.63 0.60
CA GLY A 42 6.04 12.60 0.95
C GLY A 42 5.62 11.32 1.67
N PHE A 43 4.37 10.91 1.47
CA PHE A 43 3.75 9.72 2.07
C PHE A 43 3.76 9.70 3.61
N ALA A 44 3.70 10.87 4.24
CA ALA A 44 3.58 10.95 5.69
C ALA A 44 2.22 10.37 6.13
N ILE A 45 2.27 9.46 7.10
CA ILE A 45 1.08 8.82 7.67
C ILE A 45 0.55 9.69 8.81
N SER A 46 -0.77 9.83 8.87
CA SER A 46 -1.50 10.56 9.92
C SER A 46 -2.76 9.79 10.34
N GLY A 47 -3.42 10.22 11.40
CA GLY A 47 -4.73 9.71 11.82
C GLY A 47 -4.67 8.60 12.86
N TYR A 48 -3.85 7.58 12.67
CA TYR A 48 -3.78 6.44 13.59
C TYR A 48 -3.24 6.84 14.97
N THR A 49 -3.95 6.43 16.02
CA THR A 49 -3.52 6.66 17.41
C THR A 49 -3.34 5.35 18.15
N ILE A 50 -2.07 5.02 18.46
CA ILE A 50 -1.70 3.78 19.14
C ILE A 50 -2.35 3.71 20.53
N GLY A 51 -2.92 2.53 20.85
CA GLY A 51 -3.48 2.24 22.16
C GLY A 51 -4.90 2.77 22.40
N LEU A 52 -5.49 3.43 21.41
CA LEU A 52 -6.89 3.85 21.46
C LEU A 52 -7.75 2.93 20.59
N SER A 53 -8.94 2.62 21.09
CA SER A 53 -10.00 1.94 20.35
C SER A 53 -10.96 2.97 19.73
N GLY A 54 -11.78 2.52 18.80
CA GLY A 54 -12.77 3.33 18.12
C GLY A 54 -12.36 3.69 16.70
N ASP A 55 -13.35 3.84 15.84
CA ASP A 55 -13.19 3.91 14.39
C ASP A 55 -12.24 5.01 13.93
N SER A 56 -12.40 6.20 14.46
CA SER A 56 -11.56 7.36 14.10
C SER A 56 -10.09 7.26 14.55
N ASN A 57 -9.78 6.34 15.48
CA ASN A 57 -8.41 6.14 15.95
C ASN A 57 -7.69 5.01 15.18
N LEU A 58 -8.42 4.26 14.36
CA LEU A 58 -7.93 3.09 13.62
C LEU A 58 -7.92 3.30 12.11
N THR A 59 -8.16 4.52 11.66
CA THR A 59 -8.02 4.94 10.26
C THR A 59 -6.73 5.71 10.07
N ILE A 60 -6.28 5.83 8.84
CA ILE A 60 -5.10 6.63 8.48
C ILE A 60 -5.40 7.55 7.32
N GLY A 61 -4.64 8.63 7.25
CA GLY A 61 -4.44 9.42 6.05
C GLY A 61 -3.00 9.31 5.59
N ILE A 62 -2.76 9.53 4.31
CA ILE A 62 -1.42 9.57 3.71
C ILE A 62 -1.28 10.87 2.92
N SER A 63 -0.21 11.61 3.14
CA SER A 63 0.08 12.80 2.34
C SER A 63 0.47 12.43 0.91
N ASN A 64 0.32 13.36 -0.02
CA ASN A 64 0.88 13.24 -1.36
C ASN A 64 2.37 12.88 -1.28
N GLY A 65 2.87 12.16 -2.28
CA GLY A 65 4.26 11.77 -2.30
C GLY A 65 4.73 11.44 -3.71
N THR A 66 6.03 11.14 -3.82
CA THR A 66 6.66 10.83 -5.10
C THR A 66 7.51 9.58 -4.98
N VAL A 67 7.28 8.64 -5.88
CA VAL A 67 8.18 7.53 -6.15
C VAL A 67 8.88 7.77 -7.48
N VAL A 68 10.11 7.35 -7.58
CA VAL A 68 10.93 7.47 -8.79
C VAL A 68 11.20 6.08 -9.32
N ASP A 69 10.88 5.88 -10.59
CA ASP A 69 11.23 4.69 -11.33
C ASP A 69 12.32 5.08 -12.33
N GLU A 70 13.55 4.70 -12.04
CA GLU A 70 14.76 5.25 -12.67
C GLU A 70 14.84 6.79 -12.51
N ASP A 71 14.53 7.53 -13.56
CA ASP A 71 14.46 8.99 -13.60
C ASP A 71 13.03 9.54 -13.74
N ILE A 72 12.03 8.64 -13.84
CA ILE A 72 10.63 9.01 -13.97
C ILE A 72 10.04 9.28 -12.59
N GLU A 73 9.62 10.52 -12.36
CA GLU A 73 8.92 10.91 -11.15
C GLU A 73 7.43 10.64 -11.25
N ASN A 74 6.97 9.71 -10.45
CA ASN A 74 5.55 9.38 -10.31
C ASN A 74 5.00 10.09 -9.07
N VAL A 75 4.27 11.18 -9.28
CA VAL A 75 3.65 11.95 -8.21
C VAL A 75 2.29 11.38 -7.88
N VAL A 76 2.16 10.80 -6.69
CA VAL A 76 0.90 10.29 -6.16
C VAL A 76 0.19 11.39 -5.41
N VAL A 77 -1.06 11.64 -5.77
CA VAL A 77 -1.85 12.73 -5.21
C VAL A 77 -3.13 12.21 -4.56
N ASN A 78 -3.57 12.92 -3.51
CA ASN A 78 -4.92 12.72 -2.99
C ASN A 78 -5.93 13.20 -4.02
N GLY A 79 -6.82 12.33 -4.45
CA GLY A 79 -7.79 12.61 -5.51
C GLY A 79 -8.84 11.53 -5.65
N LEU A 80 -9.67 11.63 -6.69
CA LEU A 80 -10.72 10.65 -6.94
C LEU A 80 -10.10 9.32 -7.40
N SER A 81 -10.65 8.23 -6.89
CA SER A 81 -10.27 6.89 -7.34
C SER A 81 -10.54 6.73 -8.84
N GLY A 82 -9.57 6.18 -9.56
CA GLY A 82 -9.63 5.98 -11.01
C GLY A 82 -8.96 7.07 -11.84
N ASP A 83 -8.55 8.19 -11.26
CA ASP A 83 -7.67 9.15 -11.91
C ASP A 83 -6.22 8.64 -11.92
N TYR A 84 -5.42 9.14 -12.86
CA TYR A 84 -4.02 8.73 -13.00
C TYR A 84 -3.19 9.12 -11.76
N LEU A 85 -2.54 8.13 -11.12
CA LEU A 85 -1.77 8.29 -9.89
C LEU A 85 -2.51 9.09 -8.80
N ALA A 86 -3.84 9.04 -8.79
CA ALA A 86 -4.67 9.63 -7.77
C ALA A 86 -5.41 8.54 -6.99
N GLN A 87 -5.50 8.75 -5.68
CA GLN A 87 -6.20 7.86 -4.77
C GLN A 87 -6.75 8.68 -3.60
N PRO A 88 -7.95 8.37 -3.06
CA PRO A 88 -8.44 9.04 -1.85
C PRO A 88 -7.54 8.72 -0.67
N LEU A 89 -6.66 9.65 -0.32
CA LEU A 89 -5.62 9.47 0.71
C LEU A 89 -5.90 10.26 2.00
N THR A 90 -6.91 11.13 1.99
CA THR A 90 -7.35 11.83 3.20
C THR A 90 -7.93 10.82 4.20
N ASP A 91 -7.67 11.00 5.50
CA ASP A 91 -8.21 10.15 6.57
C ASP A 91 -9.75 10.21 6.63
N PRO A 92 -10.46 9.07 6.54
CA PRO A 92 -9.96 7.71 6.30
C PRO A 92 -9.55 7.46 4.85
N ALA A 93 -8.31 7.08 4.62
CA ALA A 93 -7.80 6.80 3.29
C ALA A 93 -8.42 5.53 2.69
N GLN A 94 -8.68 5.56 1.39
CA GLN A 94 -9.21 4.41 0.64
C GLN A 94 -8.06 3.63 0.00
N ILE A 95 -7.50 2.72 0.75
CA ILE A 95 -6.31 1.95 0.35
C ILE A 95 -6.68 0.48 0.26
N PRO A 96 -6.37 -0.20 -0.87
CA PRO A 96 -6.60 -1.63 -0.97
C PRO A 96 -5.70 -2.39 0.00
N VAL A 97 -6.31 -3.33 0.71
CA VAL A 97 -5.63 -4.23 1.65
C VAL A 97 -5.52 -5.61 1.03
N LEU A 98 -4.31 -6.12 0.95
CA LEU A 98 -4.03 -7.49 0.51
C LEU A 98 -3.92 -8.40 1.73
N TYR A 99 -4.64 -9.51 1.69
CA TYR A 99 -4.65 -10.55 2.73
C TYR A 99 -4.84 -11.93 2.13
N ARG A 100 -4.56 -12.96 2.90
CA ARG A 100 -4.78 -14.35 2.50
C ARG A 100 -6.10 -14.88 3.06
N GLU A 101 -6.77 -15.74 2.29
CA GLU A 101 -7.99 -16.42 2.68
C GLU A 101 -7.91 -17.89 2.29
N GLY A 102 -8.41 -18.78 3.16
CA GLY A 102 -8.31 -20.22 2.93
C GLY A 102 -6.86 -20.73 2.91
N SER A 103 -6.57 -21.73 2.12
CA SER A 103 -5.24 -22.36 2.10
C SER A 103 -4.21 -21.60 1.26
N THR A 104 -4.61 -21.01 0.14
CA THR A 104 -3.66 -20.47 -0.86
C THR A 104 -4.08 -19.15 -1.51
N THR A 105 -5.31 -18.70 -1.30
CA THR A 105 -5.88 -17.58 -2.05
C THR A 105 -5.45 -16.23 -1.46
N TRP A 106 -5.00 -15.32 -2.30
CA TRP A 106 -4.87 -13.91 -1.96
C TRP A 106 -6.16 -13.16 -2.32
N ARG A 107 -6.56 -12.25 -1.44
CA ARG A 107 -7.69 -11.35 -1.62
C ARG A 107 -7.21 -9.90 -1.58
N LYS A 108 -7.96 -9.04 -2.25
CA LYS A 108 -7.83 -7.59 -2.18
C LYS A 108 -9.17 -7.03 -1.72
N ASP A 109 -9.17 -6.34 -0.60
CA ASP A 109 -10.31 -5.55 -0.14
C ASP A 109 -10.08 -4.09 -0.56
N THR A 110 -11.05 -3.52 -1.25
CA THR A 110 -11.05 -2.12 -1.72
C THR A 110 -12.10 -1.30 -0.99
N ALA A 111 -12.37 -1.67 0.28
CA ALA A 111 -13.34 -0.96 1.12
C ALA A 111 -13.11 0.56 1.10
N THR A 112 -14.19 1.30 1.35
CA THR A 112 -14.17 2.78 1.34
C THR A 112 -13.29 3.38 2.42
N ASP A 113 -13.04 2.65 3.50
CA ASP A 113 -12.19 3.09 4.61
C ASP A 113 -11.07 2.08 4.82
N PHE A 114 -9.90 2.57 5.17
CA PHE A 114 -8.77 1.70 5.46
C PHE A 114 -9.09 0.74 6.62
N TYR A 115 -8.91 -0.54 6.38
CA TYR A 115 -9.41 -1.60 7.24
C TYR A 115 -8.33 -2.12 8.19
N PHE A 116 -8.03 -1.38 9.25
CA PHE A 116 -7.26 -1.96 10.37
C PHE A 116 -8.15 -2.63 11.41
N LYS A 117 -9.44 -2.32 11.44
CA LYS A 117 -10.30 -2.64 12.56
C LYS A 117 -11.16 -3.89 12.36
N ASN A 118 -11.51 -4.53 13.46
CA ASN A 118 -12.67 -5.38 13.54
C ASN A 118 -13.90 -4.52 13.88
N THR A 119 -14.94 -4.59 13.05
CA THR A 119 -16.18 -3.85 13.25
C THR A 119 -16.91 -4.18 14.55
N ALA A 120 -16.65 -5.37 15.14
CA ALA A 120 -17.33 -5.82 16.36
C ALA A 120 -16.73 -5.22 17.64
N SER A 121 -15.43 -5.00 17.70
CA SER A 121 -14.73 -4.60 18.94
C SER A 121 -13.93 -3.29 18.83
N GLY A 122 -13.76 -2.76 17.62
CA GLY A 122 -12.90 -1.59 17.37
C GLY A 122 -11.41 -1.86 17.59
N ARG A 123 -10.97 -3.13 17.56
CA ARG A 123 -9.55 -3.51 17.56
C ARG A 123 -9.07 -3.87 16.17
N VAL A 124 -7.76 -3.82 15.96
CA VAL A 124 -7.16 -4.19 14.68
C VAL A 124 -7.32 -5.68 14.38
N ASN A 125 -7.48 -6.01 13.13
CA ASN A 125 -7.45 -7.38 12.63
C ASN A 125 -6.08 -7.71 12.08
N TYR A 126 -5.74 -8.99 12.09
CA TYR A 126 -4.61 -9.53 11.36
C TYR A 126 -4.97 -10.80 10.62
N ASN A 127 -4.14 -11.19 9.71
CA ASN A 127 -4.35 -12.35 8.85
C ASN A 127 -3.72 -13.59 9.48
N TYR A 128 -4.52 -14.36 10.22
CA TYR A 128 -4.09 -15.49 11.03
C TYR A 128 -4.13 -16.81 10.29
N LEU A 129 -3.09 -17.65 10.45
CA LEU A 129 -3.07 -19.01 9.93
C LEU A 129 -3.69 -19.98 10.95
N SER A 130 -4.99 -20.22 10.84
CA SER A 130 -5.75 -21.10 11.73
C SER A 130 -5.39 -22.56 11.50
N GLY A 131 -5.05 -23.27 12.57
CA GLY A 131 -4.71 -24.69 12.51
C GLY A 131 -3.54 -25.03 11.57
N GLY A 132 -2.70 -24.06 11.22
CA GLY A 132 -1.56 -24.25 10.33
C GLY A 132 -1.91 -24.47 8.86
N SER A 133 -3.18 -24.30 8.46
CA SER A 133 -3.63 -24.66 7.10
C SER A 133 -4.59 -23.69 6.44
N SER A 134 -5.28 -22.83 7.18
CA SER A 134 -6.29 -21.92 6.63
C SER A 134 -6.11 -20.50 7.15
N TRP A 135 -5.98 -19.54 6.26
CA TRP A 135 -5.88 -18.12 6.57
C TRP A 135 -7.27 -17.54 6.81
N VAL A 136 -7.41 -16.83 7.93
CA VAL A 136 -8.64 -16.15 8.35
C VAL A 136 -8.32 -14.77 8.90
N GLN A 137 -9.32 -13.90 8.95
CA GLN A 137 -9.25 -12.64 9.67
C GLN A 137 -9.45 -12.89 11.16
N GLN A 138 -8.52 -12.42 11.98
CA GLN A 138 -8.60 -12.55 13.44
C GLN A 138 -8.35 -11.20 14.09
N GLU A 139 -9.11 -10.92 15.13
CA GLU A 139 -8.93 -9.75 15.96
C GLU A 139 -7.67 -9.90 16.83
N ALA A 140 -6.85 -8.87 16.90
CA ALA A 140 -5.67 -8.86 17.73
C ALA A 140 -6.00 -8.96 19.24
N THR A 141 -5.20 -9.68 19.96
CA THR A 141 -5.27 -9.77 21.42
C THR A 141 -5.02 -8.39 22.05
N ASN A 142 -5.72 -8.07 23.11
CA ASN A 142 -5.53 -6.80 23.80
C ASN A 142 -4.06 -6.62 24.27
N ASN A 143 -3.50 -5.44 24.01
CA ASN A 143 -2.09 -5.09 24.24
C ASN A 143 -1.07 -5.83 23.35
N TYR A 144 -1.50 -6.46 22.25
CA TYR A 144 -0.61 -7.01 21.26
C TYR A 144 -0.45 -6.03 20.08
N HIS A 145 0.61 -6.19 19.31
CA HIS A 145 0.97 -5.39 18.15
C HIS A 145 0.86 -6.22 16.89
N VAL A 146 0.44 -5.58 15.81
CA VAL A 146 0.34 -6.16 14.47
C VAL A 146 1.07 -5.25 13.51
N ALA A 147 1.94 -5.81 12.67
CA ALA A 147 2.59 -5.06 11.60
C ALA A 147 1.69 -4.98 10.37
N TYR A 148 1.68 -3.82 9.72
CA TYR A 148 1.07 -3.60 8.41
C TYR A 148 2.10 -2.95 7.50
N TRP A 149 2.23 -3.44 6.28
CA TRP A 149 3.19 -2.91 5.32
C TRP A 149 2.45 -2.06 4.29
N ILE A 150 2.79 -0.78 4.23
CA ILE A 150 2.23 0.19 3.29
C ILE A 150 3.25 0.40 2.18
N PHE A 151 2.84 0.18 0.96
CA PHE A 151 3.68 0.31 -0.22
C PHE A 151 3.19 1.45 -1.11
N ALA A 152 4.11 2.27 -1.57
CA ALA A 152 3.89 3.17 -2.70
C ALA A 152 4.48 2.52 -3.95
N THR A 153 3.73 2.54 -5.03
CA THR A 153 4.08 1.91 -6.30
C THR A 153 3.82 2.86 -7.47
N ASN A 154 4.24 2.46 -8.65
CA ASN A 154 3.90 3.15 -9.89
C ASN A 154 2.60 2.63 -10.54
N ASN A 155 1.76 1.91 -9.79
CA ASN A 155 0.44 1.53 -10.29
C ASN A 155 -0.42 2.78 -10.48
N ILE A 156 -0.95 2.93 -11.69
CA ILE A 156 -1.63 4.16 -12.11
C ILE A 156 -3.02 4.37 -11.48
N LEU A 157 -3.66 3.31 -11.00
CA LEU A 157 -5.01 3.37 -10.43
C LEU A 157 -5.04 3.22 -8.91
N GLU A 158 -4.09 2.48 -8.36
CA GLU A 158 -4.00 2.20 -6.92
C GLU A 158 -2.52 2.27 -6.51
N PRO A 159 -1.94 3.47 -6.52
CA PRO A 159 -0.50 3.65 -6.25
C PRO A 159 -0.10 3.31 -4.82
N ILE A 160 -1.03 3.41 -3.87
CA ILE A 160 -0.80 3.02 -2.48
C ILE A 160 -1.57 1.74 -2.19
N MET A 161 -0.90 0.76 -1.60
CA MET A 161 -1.51 -0.50 -1.18
C MET A 161 -0.93 -0.97 0.15
N VAL A 162 -1.66 -1.86 0.82
CA VAL A 162 -1.28 -2.41 2.13
C VAL A 162 -1.27 -3.92 2.08
N ILE A 163 -0.26 -4.53 2.69
CA ILE A 163 -0.28 -5.95 3.03
C ILE A 163 -0.56 -6.07 4.53
N GLN A 164 -1.61 -6.80 4.86
CA GLN A 164 -2.02 -7.04 6.24
C GLN A 164 -1.03 -7.96 6.96
N GLY A 165 -0.71 -7.64 8.21
CA GLY A 165 0.12 -8.45 9.09
C GLY A 165 -0.42 -9.87 9.27
N GLN A 166 0.47 -10.83 9.36
CA GLN A 166 0.12 -12.26 9.43
C GLN A 166 0.28 -12.84 10.84
N ARG A 167 0.59 -12.00 11.81
CA ARG A 167 0.71 -12.39 13.21
C ARG A 167 0.55 -11.20 14.14
N GLU A 168 0.38 -11.50 15.41
CA GLU A 168 0.44 -10.54 16.51
C GLU A 168 1.61 -10.86 17.46
N ASP A 169 2.20 -9.84 18.06
CA ASP A 169 3.33 -9.94 18.97
C ASP A 169 3.05 -9.18 20.28
N ALA A 170 3.45 -9.75 21.42
CA ALA A 170 3.20 -9.18 22.75
C ALA A 170 4.00 -7.89 23.03
N GLY A 171 4.97 -7.53 22.18
CA GLY A 171 5.76 -6.32 22.33
C GLY A 171 6.31 -5.81 21.02
N VAL A 172 6.44 -4.49 20.89
CA VAL A 172 6.93 -3.82 19.67
C VAL A 172 8.34 -4.30 19.28
N THR A 173 9.22 -4.52 20.27
CA THR A 173 10.58 -5.00 20.02
C THR A 173 10.58 -6.39 19.39
N VAL A 174 9.70 -7.29 19.86
CA VAL A 174 9.56 -8.64 19.31
C VAL A 174 9.02 -8.56 17.88
N MET A 175 8.03 -7.72 17.62
CA MET A 175 7.49 -7.46 16.29
C MET A 175 8.59 -7.00 15.33
N HIS A 176 9.38 -5.99 15.70
CA HIS A 176 10.46 -5.48 14.85
C HIS A 176 11.55 -6.51 14.59
N ALA A 177 11.93 -7.33 15.58
CA ALA A 177 12.92 -8.38 15.38
C ALA A 177 12.48 -9.43 14.35
N HIS A 178 11.20 -9.71 14.29
CA HIS A 178 10.63 -10.64 13.34
C HIS A 178 10.45 -10.06 11.93
N ASP A 179 10.19 -8.75 11.80
CA ASP A 179 10.04 -8.11 10.49
C ASP A 179 11.37 -8.02 9.71
N LEU A 180 12.49 -8.17 10.40
CA LEU A 180 13.84 -8.13 9.81
C LEU A 180 14.42 -9.53 9.51
N SER A 181 13.72 -10.59 9.84
CA SER A 181 14.13 -11.98 9.60
C SER A 181 13.35 -12.60 8.44
#